data_a55be6c24e9917e7f0ba517d882fd35e
#
_entry.id   a55be6c24e9917e7f0ba517d882fd35e
#
_cell.length_a   1.000
_cell.length_b   1.000
_cell.length_c   1.000
_cell.angle_alpha   90.00
_cell.angle_beta   90.00
_cell.angle_gamma   90.00
#
_symmetry.space_group_name_H-M   'P 1'
#
loop_
_entity.id
_entity.type
_entity.pdbx_description
1 polymer ?
#
loop_
_entity_poly.entity_id
_entity_poly.type
_entity_poly.pdbx_seq_one_letter_code
_entity_poly.pdbx_strand_id
1 'polypeptide(L)'
;MFRDLLPHPQLVQLYDYWDRKCAGRRWPTRDDIDPLEMRFALGNIDLVEVTYDPLVFRFRISGSNIDRDEGFNMQGKTLDEYPLPQHREAARRTYLKVLEKGDPDYEELERLDEGRAVHFGRLILPLSDDGSRIDMLLMGRYALRS
;
A
#
# COMPACT_ATOMS: atom_id res chain seq x y z
N MET A 1 -13.10 14.25 6.32
CA MET A 1 -11.63 14.03 6.41
C MET A 1 -11.28 12.70 5.76
N PHE A 2 -10.06 12.56 5.32
CA PHE A 2 -9.61 11.35 4.61
C PHE A 2 -9.94 10.05 5.38
N ARG A 3 -9.70 10.05 6.70
CA ARG A 3 -9.95 8.91 7.57
C ARG A 3 -11.39 8.38 7.45
N ASP A 4 -12.33 9.28 7.21
CA ASP A 4 -13.75 8.93 7.12
C ASP A 4 -14.11 8.17 5.85
N LEU A 5 -13.21 8.15 4.85
CA LEU A 5 -13.39 7.38 3.64
C LEU A 5 -13.13 5.88 3.84
N LEU A 6 -12.45 5.50 4.92
CA LEU A 6 -11.96 4.14 5.13
C LEU A 6 -13.07 3.27 5.73
N PRO A 7 -13.61 2.31 4.95
CA PRO A 7 -14.75 1.51 5.42
C PRO A 7 -14.39 0.35 6.33
N HIS A 8 -13.11 -0.07 6.32
CA HIS A 8 -12.68 -1.25 7.06
C HIS A 8 -11.95 -0.82 8.34
N PRO A 9 -12.33 -1.37 9.51
CA PRO A 9 -11.72 -0.95 10.79
C PRO A 9 -10.20 -1.08 10.84
N GLN A 10 -9.65 -2.11 10.20
CA GLN A 10 -8.20 -2.31 10.20
C GLN A 10 -7.48 -1.32 9.29
N LEU A 11 -8.15 -0.82 8.25
CA LEU A 11 -7.60 0.26 7.43
C LEU A 11 -7.56 1.56 8.23
N VAL A 12 -8.58 1.83 9.01
CA VAL A 12 -8.59 2.98 9.92
C VAL A 12 -7.45 2.86 10.92
N GLN A 13 -7.26 1.68 11.50
CA GLN A 13 -6.19 1.44 12.47
C GLN A 13 -4.80 1.64 11.85
N LEU A 14 -4.62 1.18 10.61
CA LEU A 14 -3.36 1.36 9.89
C LEU A 14 -3.10 2.84 9.59
N TYR A 15 -4.13 3.57 9.16
CA TYR A 15 -4.03 5.00 8.93
C TYR A 15 -3.65 5.75 10.21
N ASP A 16 -4.31 5.42 11.32
CA ASP A 16 -4.04 6.07 12.61
C ASP A 16 -2.61 5.79 13.08
N TYR A 17 -2.11 4.59 12.84
CA TYR A 17 -0.74 4.23 13.13
C TYR A 17 0.24 5.11 12.34
N TRP A 18 0.03 5.20 11.02
CA TRP A 18 0.84 6.03 10.14
C TRP A 18 0.79 7.51 10.57
N ASP A 19 -0.40 8.01 10.85
CA ASP A 19 -0.61 9.40 11.24
C ASP A 19 0.15 9.75 12.53
N ARG A 20 0.11 8.86 13.52
CA ARG A 20 0.90 9.04 14.75
C ARG A 20 2.39 9.08 14.46
N LYS A 21 2.85 8.23 13.57
CA LYS A 21 4.28 8.15 13.23
C LYS A 21 4.77 9.37 12.45
N CYS A 22 3.87 10.12 11.84
CA CYS A 22 4.23 11.42 11.24
C CYS A 22 4.82 12.36 12.28
N ALA A 23 4.30 12.36 13.50
CA ALA A 23 4.80 13.15 14.63
C ALA A 23 5.00 14.62 14.28
N GLY A 24 3.99 15.23 13.63
CA GLY A 24 4.04 16.62 13.20
C GLY A 24 4.75 16.88 11.88
N ARG A 25 5.40 15.87 11.32
CA ARG A 25 6.02 15.94 9.98
C ARG A 25 4.98 15.55 8.94
N ARG A 26 5.28 15.84 7.69
CA ARG A 26 4.38 15.45 6.59
C ARG A 26 4.31 13.93 6.43
N TRP A 27 5.45 13.25 6.59
CA TRP A 27 5.57 11.80 6.43
C TRP A 27 6.41 11.18 7.53
N PRO A 28 6.13 9.92 7.91
CA PRO A 28 7.07 9.17 8.74
C PRO A 28 8.29 8.73 7.93
N THR A 29 9.37 8.37 8.62
CA THR A 29 10.51 7.69 8.01
C THR A 29 10.28 6.19 7.99
N ARG A 30 11.12 5.44 7.27
CA ARG A 30 11.07 3.98 7.27
C ARG A 30 11.28 3.42 8.68
N ASP A 31 12.21 4.01 9.43
CA ASP A 31 12.54 3.55 10.78
C ASP A 31 11.40 3.78 11.77
N ASP A 32 10.50 4.70 11.48
CA ASP A 32 9.32 4.95 12.32
C ASP A 32 8.32 3.79 12.25
N ILE A 33 8.36 2.99 11.19
CA ILE A 33 7.42 1.92 10.94
C ILE A 33 8.01 0.59 11.43
N ASP A 34 7.36 0.00 12.43
CA ASP A 34 7.80 -1.27 13.01
C ASP A 34 6.77 -2.36 12.71
N PRO A 35 7.15 -3.42 11.95
CA PRO A 35 6.22 -4.51 11.66
C PRO A 35 5.59 -5.14 12.89
N LEU A 36 6.32 -5.18 14.02
CA LEU A 36 5.77 -5.74 15.25
C LEU A 36 4.60 -4.92 15.79
N GLU A 37 4.60 -3.62 15.54
CA GLU A 37 3.50 -2.72 15.93
C GLU A 37 2.30 -2.86 14.99
N MET A 38 2.49 -3.47 13.83
CA MET A 38 1.45 -3.64 12.81
C MET A 38 0.95 -5.09 12.73
N ARG A 39 1.12 -5.88 13.80
CA ARG A 39 0.73 -7.29 13.80
C ARG A 39 -0.74 -7.50 13.42
N PHE A 40 -1.60 -6.56 13.77
CA PHE A 40 -3.02 -6.63 13.41
C PHE A 40 -3.26 -6.70 11.90
N ALA A 41 -2.29 -6.30 11.09
CA ALA A 41 -2.46 -6.15 9.65
C ALA A 41 -1.38 -6.83 8.80
N LEU A 42 -0.40 -7.53 9.40
CA LEU A 42 0.79 -8.00 8.69
C LEU A 42 0.51 -8.79 7.42
N GLY A 43 -0.46 -9.71 7.44
CA GLY A 43 -0.81 -10.49 6.26
C GLY A 43 -1.47 -9.68 5.16
N ASN A 44 -1.87 -8.45 5.45
CA ASN A 44 -2.60 -7.56 4.54
C ASN A 44 -1.80 -6.31 4.19
N ILE A 45 -0.48 -6.32 4.42
CA ILE A 45 0.38 -5.18 4.16
C ILE A 45 1.40 -5.49 3.08
N ASP A 46 1.59 -4.54 2.17
CA ASP A 46 2.73 -4.49 1.28
C ASP A 46 3.58 -3.27 1.66
N LEU A 47 4.89 -3.44 1.64
CA LEU A 47 5.85 -2.33 1.71
C LEU A 47 6.57 -2.26 0.38
N VAL A 48 6.47 -1.12 -0.28
CA VAL A 48 7.02 -0.90 -1.61
C VAL A 48 8.07 0.20 -1.54
N GLU A 49 9.30 -0.16 -1.87
CA GLU A 49 10.41 0.79 -1.95
C GLU A 49 10.34 1.55 -3.26
N VAL A 50 10.55 2.85 -3.21
CA VAL A 50 10.57 3.73 -4.37
C VAL A 50 12.00 4.24 -4.57
N THR A 51 12.59 3.94 -5.72
CA THR A 51 13.88 4.48 -6.10
C THR A 51 13.72 5.26 -7.41
N TYR A 52 14.63 6.21 -7.62
CA TYR A 52 14.53 7.15 -8.75
C TYR A 52 15.74 7.04 -9.66
N ASP A 53 15.57 7.50 -10.91
CA ASP A 53 16.60 7.60 -11.92
C ASP A 53 17.24 6.23 -12.29
N PRO A 54 16.46 5.23 -12.76
CA PRO A 54 15.04 5.29 -13.13
C PRO A 54 14.10 5.07 -11.97
N LEU A 55 12.84 5.47 -12.14
CA LEU A 55 11.80 5.23 -11.14
C LEU A 55 11.46 3.74 -11.10
N VAL A 56 11.65 3.12 -9.94
CA VAL A 56 11.37 1.70 -9.72
C VAL A 56 10.59 1.53 -8.43
N PHE A 57 9.54 0.73 -8.50
CA PHE A 57 8.76 0.29 -7.34
C PHE A 57 9.11 -1.16 -7.04
N ARG A 58 9.74 -1.41 -5.89
CA ARG A 58 10.16 -2.78 -5.51
C ARG A 58 9.44 -3.20 -4.22
N PHE A 59 8.79 -4.35 -4.28
CA PHE A 59 8.09 -4.90 -3.13
C PHE A 59 9.09 -5.48 -2.13
N ARG A 60 9.20 -4.87 -0.97
CA ARG A 60 10.04 -5.33 0.13
C ARG A 60 9.31 -6.36 0.98
N ILE A 61 8.02 -6.11 1.23
CA ILE A 61 7.14 -7.03 1.94
C ILE A 61 5.90 -7.21 1.08
N SER A 62 5.46 -8.46 0.94
CA SER A 62 4.23 -8.82 0.24
C SER A 62 3.40 -9.62 1.23
N GLY A 63 2.24 -9.09 1.63
CA GLY A 63 1.41 -9.71 2.64
C GLY A 63 0.88 -11.07 2.23
N SER A 64 0.91 -12.05 3.14
CA SER A 64 0.53 -13.42 2.83
C SER A 64 -0.94 -13.57 2.41
N ASN A 65 -1.82 -12.75 2.97
CA ASN A 65 -3.24 -12.77 2.56
C ASN A 65 -3.41 -12.17 1.17
N ILE A 66 -2.62 -11.13 0.84
CA ILE A 66 -2.62 -10.52 -0.48
C ILE A 66 -2.09 -11.53 -1.51
N ASP A 67 -0.99 -12.23 -1.19
CA ASP A 67 -0.41 -13.25 -2.05
C ASP A 67 -1.41 -14.36 -2.35
N ARG A 68 -2.12 -14.81 -1.33
CA ARG A 68 -3.13 -15.84 -1.50
C ARG A 68 -4.25 -15.41 -2.44
N ASP A 69 -4.71 -14.16 -2.27
CA ASP A 69 -5.81 -13.62 -3.07
C ASP A 69 -5.37 -13.36 -4.52
N GLU A 70 -4.13 -12.92 -4.71
CA GLU A 70 -3.59 -12.64 -6.06
C GLU A 70 -3.11 -13.92 -6.77
N GLY A 71 -2.67 -14.91 -6.01
CA GLY A 71 -2.13 -16.15 -6.56
C GLY A 71 -0.63 -16.11 -6.84
N PHE A 72 0.08 -15.07 -6.38
CA PHE A 72 1.53 -14.94 -6.57
C PHE A 72 2.11 -14.04 -5.48
N ASN A 73 3.44 -14.12 -5.29
CA ASN A 73 4.17 -13.34 -4.30
C ASN A 73 5.08 -12.34 -5.01
N MET A 74 4.96 -11.07 -4.63
CA MET A 74 5.74 -9.99 -5.24
C MET A 74 7.02 -9.64 -4.46
N GLN A 75 7.27 -10.26 -3.31
CA GLN A 75 8.43 -9.90 -2.48
C GLN A 75 9.74 -10.01 -3.26
N GLY A 76 10.51 -8.94 -3.25
CA GLY A 76 11.77 -8.83 -4.00
C GLY A 76 11.61 -8.46 -5.47
N LYS A 77 10.38 -8.43 -5.99
CA LYS A 77 10.11 -8.12 -7.39
C LYS A 77 9.69 -6.67 -7.55
N THR A 78 9.83 -6.17 -8.77
CA THR A 78 9.38 -4.82 -9.12
C THR A 78 7.96 -4.84 -9.68
N LEU A 79 7.32 -3.68 -9.69
CA LEU A 79 5.98 -3.56 -10.27
C LEU A 79 5.95 -3.99 -11.74
N ASP A 80 7.05 -3.80 -12.49
CA ASP A 80 7.12 -4.21 -13.89
C ASP A 80 7.02 -5.73 -14.05
N GLU A 81 7.31 -6.50 -13.00
CA GLU A 81 7.19 -7.96 -13.00
C GLU A 81 5.80 -8.44 -12.58
N TYR A 82 4.88 -7.52 -12.31
CA TYR A 82 3.51 -7.87 -11.93
C TYR A 82 2.83 -8.62 -13.09
N PRO A 83 2.32 -9.84 -12.86
CA PRO A 83 1.88 -10.73 -13.94
C PRO A 83 0.69 -10.25 -14.76
N LEU A 84 -0.17 -9.40 -14.18
CA LEU A 84 -1.42 -8.97 -14.81
C LEU A 84 -1.25 -7.55 -15.37
N PRO A 85 -1.07 -7.40 -16.72
CA PRO A 85 -0.75 -6.09 -17.31
C PRO A 85 -1.74 -4.97 -16.97
N GLN A 86 -3.03 -5.27 -16.99
CA GLN A 86 -4.06 -4.26 -16.71
C GLN A 86 -3.96 -3.76 -15.28
N HIS A 87 -3.74 -4.66 -14.33
CA HIS A 87 -3.59 -4.32 -12.91
C HIS A 87 -2.27 -3.61 -12.66
N ARG A 88 -1.22 -3.99 -13.39
CA ARG A 88 0.08 -3.33 -13.31
C ARG A 88 -0.01 -1.86 -13.70
N GLU A 89 -0.69 -1.57 -14.82
CA GLU A 89 -0.88 -0.19 -15.29
C GLU A 89 -1.73 0.62 -14.32
N ALA A 90 -2.81 0.02 -13.78
CA ALA A 90 -3.67 0.69 -12.81
C ALA A 90 -2.89 1.01 -11.53
N ALA A 91 -2.10 0.07 -11.04
CA ALA A 91 -1.27 0.27 -9.85
C ALA A 91 -0.24 1.38 -10.08
N ARG A 92 0.42 1.37 -11.23
CA ARG A 92 1.40 2.40 -11.57
C ARG A 92 0.77 3.80 -11.52
N ARG A 93 -0.39 3.96 -12.13
CA ARG A 93 -1.09 5.26 -12.11
C ARG A 93 -1.38 5.72 -10.69
N THR A 94 -1.85 4.82 -9.84
CA THR A 94 -2.16 5.16 -8.45
C THR A 94 -0.90 5.51 -7.66
N TYR A 95 0.16 4.72 -7.81
CA TYR A 95 1.44 5.00 -7.13
C TYR A 95 2.02 6.35 -7.57
N LEU A 96 2.00 6.64 -8.88
CA LEU A 96 2.49 7.91 -9.39
C LEU A 96 1.69 9.09 -8.83
N LYS A 97 0.38 8.93 -8.70
CA LYS A 97 -0.47 9.95 -8.09
C LYS A 97 -0.07 10.24 -6.64
N VAL A 98 0.24 9.19 -5.86
CA VAL A 98 0.69 9.36 -4.48
C VAL A 98 2.03 10.09 -4.44
N LEU A 99 2.97 9.72 -5.32
CA LEU A 99 4.27 10.40 -5.39
C LEU A 99 4.12 11.88 -5.74
N GLU A 100 3.22 12.20 -6.67
CA GLU A 100 2.99 13.57 -7.12
C GLU A 100 2.35 14.43 -6.03
N LYS A 101 1.28 13.91 -5.40
CA LYS A 101 0.52 14.67 -4.40
C LYS A 101 1.11 14.61 -3.01
N GLY A 102 1.77 13.53 -2.66
CA GLY A 102 2.36 13.31 -1.35
C GLY A 102 1.34 13.00 -0.25
N ASP A 103 0.10 12.75 -0.60
CA ASP A 103 -0.99 12.49 0.35
C ASP A 103 -1.35 11.01 0.37
N PRO A 104 -1.91 10.52 1.50
CA PRO A 104 -2.53 9.20 1.51
C PRO A 104 -3.58 9.05 0.43
N ASP A 105 -3.73 7.86 -0.11
CA ASP A 105 -4.73 7.55 -1.12
C ASP A 105 -5.50 6.30 -0.72
N TYR A 106 -6.79 6.31 -0.99
CA TYR A 106 -7.64 5.14 -0.79
C TYR A 106 -8.40 4.86 -2.07
N GLU A 107 -8.40 3.58 -2.48
CA GLU A 107 -9.16 3.17 -3.64
C GLU A 107 -9.83 1.83 -3.39
N GLU A 108 -10.91 1.59 -4.10
CA GLU A 108 -11.57 0.29 -4.10
C GLU A 108 -11.33 -0.38 -5.44
N LEU A 109 -10.99 -1.65 -5.39
CA LEU A 109 -10.71 -2.43 -6.58
C LEU A 109 -11.47 -3.73 -6.56
N GLU A 110 -11.67 -4.27 -7.75
CA GLU A 110 -12.36 -5.52 -7.94
C GLU A 110 -11.43 -6.52 -8.58
N ARG A 111 -11.46 -7.75 -8.08
CA ARG A 111 -10.73 -8.88 -8.65
C ARG A 111 -11.67 -10.04 -8.84
N LEU A 112 -11.37 -10.90 -9.80
CA LEU A 112 -12.10 -12.15 -9.98
C LEU A 112 -11.37 -13.26 -9.22
N ASP A 113 -12.08 -13.93 -8.33
CA ASP A 113 -11.60 -15.09 -7.60
C ASP A 113 -12.55 -16.26 -7.90
N GLU A 114 -12.05 -17.26 -8.62
CA GLU A 114 -12.84 -18.42 -9.06
C GLU A 114 -14.16 -18.00 -9.76
N GLY A 115 -14.06 -16.96 -10.60
CA GLY A 115 -15.21 -16.47 -11.35
C GLY A 115 -16.14 -15.54 -10.57
N ARG A 116 -15.81 -15.25 -9.32
CA ARG A 116 -16.60 -14.35 -8.47
C ARG A 116 -15.90 -13.02 -8.31
N ALA A 117 -16.66 -11.94 -8.38
CA ALA A 117 -16.12 -10.59 -8.14
C ALA A 117 -15.90 -10.41 -6.63
N VAL A 118 -14.67 -10.03 -6.27
CA VAL A 118 -14.32 -9.70 -4.88
C VAL A 118 -13.87 -8.25 -4.85
N HIS A 119 -14.43 -7.48 -3.94
CA HIS A 119 -14.10 -6.07 -3.74
C HIS A 119 -13.08 -5.92 -2.63
N PHE A 120 -12.07 -5.08 -2.87
CA PHE A 120 -11.03 -4.78 -1.90
C PHE A 120 -10.90 -3.28 -1.71
N GLY A 121 -10.60 -2.87 -0.47
CA GLY A 121 -10.15 -1.53 -0.20
C GLY A 121 -8.64 -1.52 -0.06
N ARG A 122 -7.96 -0.59 -0.73
CA ARG A 122 -6.51 -0.44 -0.66
C ARG A 122 -6.15 0.96 -0.20
N LEU A 123 -5.43 1.04 0.92
CA LEU A 123 -4.91 2.26 1.49
C LEU A 123 -3.44 2.36 1.14
N ILE A 124 -2.99 3.51 0.63
CA ILE A 124 -1.59 3.77 0.30
C ILE A 124 -1.11 4.95 1.12
N LEU A 125 -0.04 4.74 1.88
CA LEU A 125 0.51 5.71 2.82
C LEU A 125 1.97 5.99 2.48
N PRO A 126 2.32 7.24 2.14
CA PRO A 126 3.70 7.57 1.76
C PRO A 126 4.62 7.74 2.96
N LEU A 127 5.90 7.35 2.78
CA LEU A 127 6.97 7.57 3.74
C LEU A 127 8.15 8.26 3.04
N SER A 128 8.94 8.99 3.83
CA SER A 128 10.12 9.67 3.31
C SER A 128 11.18 9.78 4.40
N ASP A 129 12.40 9.31 4.12
CA ASP A 129 13.52 9.40 5.06
C ASP A 129 14.10 10.81 5.10
N ASP A 130 14.09 11.54 3.98
CA ASP A 130 14.69 12.87 3.90
C ASP A 130 13.68 14.02 4.05
N GLY A 131 12.40 13.71 4.10
CA GLY A 131 11.34 14.71 4.24
C GLY A 131 11.03 15.50 2.98
N SER A 132 11.67 15.20 1.85
CA SER A 132 11.44 15.92 0.60
C SER A 132 10.94 15.03 -0.54
N ARG A 133 11.31 13.75 -0.54
CA ARG A 133 10.95 12.81 -1.59
C ARG A 133 10.44 11.51 -0.98
N ILE A 134 9.32 11.03 -1.47
CA ILE A 134 8.75 9.76 -1.02
C ILE A 134 9.65 8.61 -1.48
N ASP A 135 10.08 7.76 -0.56
CA ASP A 135 10.97 6.63 -0.86
C ASP A 135 10.37 5.27 -0.46
N MET A 136 9.17 5.26 0.11
CA MET A 136 8.47 4.03 0.45
C MET A 136 6.97 4.27 0.49
N LEU A 137 6.21 3.23 0.11
CA LEU A 137 4.76 3.21 0.23
C LEU A 137 4.36 2.06 1.16
N LEU A 138 3.59 2.38 2.19
CA LEU A 138 2.98 1.40 3.08
C LEU A 138 1.56 1.19 2.59
N MET A 139 1.20 -0.03 2.20
CA MET A 139 -0.11 -0.31 1.66
C MET A 139 -0.83 -1.36 2.49
N GLY A 140 -2.11 -1.11 2.76
CA GLY A 140 -2.99 -2.08 3.38
C GLY A 140 -4.10 -2.45 2.41
N ARG A 141 -4.45 -3.75 2.34
CA ARG A 141 -5.50 -4.23 1.45
C ARG A 141 -6.36 -5.25 2.16
N TYR A 142 -7.67 -4.96 2.17
CA TYR A 142 -8.65 -5.81 2.83
C TYR A 142 -9.86 -6.04 1.94
N ALA A 143 -10.39 -7.26 1.99
CA ALA A 143 -11.65 -7.56 1.33
C ALA A 143 -12.78 -6.79 2.00
N LEU A 144 -13.66 -6.20 1.18
CA LEU A 144 -14.83 -5.49 1.66
C LEU A 144 -16.05 -6.39 1.51
N ARG A 145 -16.96 -6.30 2.45
CA ARG A 145 -18.23 -7.02 2.34
C ARG A 145 -19.10 -6.33 1.31
N SER A 146 -19.63 -7.14 0.43
CA SER A 146 -20.63 -6.67 -0.53
C SER A 146 -22.01 -6.53 0.15
#